data_1d7c0e20cc6f842fa4319fd115d9ee33
#
_entry.id   1d7c0e20cc6f842fa4319fd115d9ee33
#
_cell.length_a   1.000
_cell.length_b   1.000
_cell.length_c   1.000
_cell.angle_alpha   90.00
_cell.angle_beta   90.00
_cell.angle_gamma   90.00
#
_symmetry.space_group_name_H-M   'P 1'
#
loop_
_entity.id
_entity.type
_entity.pdbx_description
1 polymer ?
#
loop_
_entity_poly.entity_id
_entity_poly.type
_entity_poly.pdbx_seq_one_letter_code
_entity_poly.pdbx_strand_id
1 'polypeptide(L)'
;MVYIYAVDITYLPDPQEFPEFMEKLPKVRKLKIKKCKQLQARKQSAGAGLLLGYILKVYGLSDAKIKFGSNGKPEIEGIFFNLSHSKNMVICAVSDKAVGCDIEQVSVAPEKVAERFFSEAEQRYLSQYSGEEKNKEFYRLWTMKESYMKMTGEGMRLLLHQFELHFGECVQLYRDGSLQDCFIKEYELLQDETLLYQVSVCAEEDTFAEQVTFKTWEELVGDLYSDI
;
A
#
# COMPACT_ATOMS: atom_id res chain seq x y z
N MET A 1 -15.68 6.10 5.08
CA MET A 1 -15.09 6.37 3.74
C MET A 1 -13.61 6.03 3.75
N VAL A 2 -13.13 5.42 2.68
CA VAL A 2 -11.69 5.06 2.53
C VAL A 2 -10.96 6.20 1.81
N TYR A 3 -9.90 6.71 2.43
CA TYR A 3 -9.00 7.69 1.83
C TYR A 3 -7.66 7.04 1.49
N ILE A 4 -7.00 7.54 0.47
CA ILE A 4 -5.67 7.09 0.07
C ILE A 4 -4.74 8.28 -0.16
N TYR A 5 -3.55 8.20 0.40
CA TYR A 5 -2.50 9.21 0.32
C TYR A 5 -1.25 8.61 -0.31
N ALA A 6 -0.53 9.41 -1.08
CA ALA A 6 0.72 9.02 -1.71
C ALA A 6 1.81 10.07 -1.54
N VAL A 7 3.06 9.61 -1.50
CA VAL A 7 4.25 10.47 -1.57
C VAL A 7 5.29 9.86 -2.51
N ASP A 8 5.83 10.68 -3.39
CA ASP A 8 7.02 10.35 -4.17
C ASP A 8 8.28 10.66 -3.34
N ILE A 9 9.13 9.67 -3.17
CA ILE A 9 10.38 9.76 -2.41
C ILE A 9 11.63 9.83 -3.27
N THR A 10 11.49 10.10 -4.57
CA THR A 10 12.63 10.20 -5.52
C THR A 10 13.69 11.15 -4.98
N TYR A 11 13.28 12.35 -4.60
CA TYR A 11 14.16 13.41 -4.12
C TYR A 11 14.26 13.50 -2.60
N LEU A 12 13.64 12.57 -1.86
CA LEU A 12 13.83 12.49 -0.42
C LEU A 12 15.31 12.20 -0.12
N PRO A 13 16.01 13.04 0.65
CA PRO A 13 17.41 12.79 1.02
C PRO A 13 17.57 11.53 1.86
N ASP A 14 18.83 11.07 2.05
CA ASP A 14 19.06 9.93 2.95
C ASP A 14 18.64 10.30 4.38
N PRO A 15 17.65 9.60 4.94
CA PRO A 15 17.16 9.94 6.28
C PRO A 15 18.24 9.86 7.38
N GLN A 16 19.32 9.10 7.18
CA GLN A 16 20.39 9.00 8.16
C GLN A 16 21.29 10.26 8.21
N GLU A 17 21.29 11.05 7.15
CA GLU A 17 22.03 12.32 7.05
C GLU A 17 21.25 13.51 7.61
N PHE A 18 19.99 13.33 8.01
CA PHE A 18 19.11 14.36 8.55
C PHE A 18 18.57 13.98 9.94
N PRO A 19 19.35 14.20 11.01
CA PRO A 19 18.96 13.85 12.38
C PRO A 19 17.63 14.48 12.83
N GLU A 20 17.41 15.75 12.49
CA GLU A 20 16.20 16.49 12.86
C GLU A 20 14.94 15.83 12.27
N PHE A 21 14.99 15.48 10.99
CA PHE A 21 13.94 14.73 10.33
C PHE A 21 13.72 13.36 10.99
N MET A 22 14.80 12.65 11.30
CA MET A 22 14.73 11.36 11.99
C MET A 22 14.03 11.48 13.36
N GLU A 23 14.18 12.58 14.07
CA GLU A 23 13.55 12.75 15.39
C GLU A 23 12.03 12.81 15.34
N LYS A 24 11.45 13.29 14.26
CA LYS A 24 10.00 13.39 14.06
C LYS A 24 9.33 12.05 13.67
N LEU A 25 10.11 11.09 13.20
CA LEU A 25 9.55 9.79 12.80
C LEU A 25 9.17 8.92 14.03
N PRO A 26 8.15 8.07 13.91
CA PRO A 26 7.84 7.08 14.95
C PRO A 26 9.05 6.20 15.30
N LYS A 27 9.23 5.90 16.58
CA LYS A 27 10.40 5.13 17.10
C LYS A 27 10.69 3.85 16.32
N VAL A 28 9.65 3.15 15.91
CA VAL A 28 9.75 1.91 15.11
C VAL A 28 10.39 2.19 13.75
N ARG A 29 10.01 3.29 13.09
CA ARG A 29 10.59 3.70 11.80
C ARG A 29 12.04 4.08 11.93
N LYS A 30 12.40 4.84 12.97
CA LYS A 30 13.79 5.18 13.30
C LYS A 30 14.67 3.93 13.42
N LEU A 31 14.19 2.92 14.17
CA LEU A 31 14.93 1.66 14.36
C LEU A 31 15.07 0.88 13.05
N LYS A 32 14.03 0.86 12.22
CA LYS A 32 14.07 0.21 10.91
C LYS A 32 15.07 0.90 9.98
N ILE A 33 15.01 2.23 9.87
CA ILE A 33 15.92 3.03 9.04
C ILE A 33 17.37 2.81 9.45
N LYS A 34 17.69 2.86 10.77
CA LYS A 34 19.05 2.63 11.27
C LYS A 34 19.62 1.25 10.90
N LYS A 35 18.76 0.23 10.75
CA LYS A 35 19.15 -1.14 10.38
C LYS A 35 19.23 -1.37 8.88
N CYS A 36 18.57 -0.54 8.06
CA CYS A 36 18.55 -0.69 6.61
C CYS A 36 19.89 -0.26 5.99
N LYS A 37 20.53 -1.17 5.25
CA LYS A 37 21.76 -0.87 4.51
C LYS A 37 21.50 -0.14 3.20
N GLN A 38 20.40 -0.45 2.52
CA GLN A 38 20.05 0.10 1.21
C GLN A 38 19.36 1.45 1.38
N LEU A 39 19.83 2.47 0.66
CA LEU A 39 19.25 3.81 0.65
C LEU A 39 17.77 3.80 0.31
N GLN A 40 17.39 3.04 -0.73
CA GLN A 40 15.99 2.94 -1.14
C GLN A 40 15.08 2.44 -0.01
N ALA A 41 15.48 1.41 0.72
CA ALA A 41 14.71 0.88 1.85
C ALA A 41 14.61 1.90 3.01
N ARG A 42 15.65 2.74 3.21
CA ARG A 42 15.61 3.84 4.18
C ARG A 42 14.60 4.91 3.77
N LYS A 43 14.66 5.35 2.50
CA LYS A 43 13.71 6.33 1.94
C LYS A 43 12.26 5.84 2.01
N GLN A 44 11.99 4.59 1.60
CA GLN A 44 10.65 3.98 1.70
C GLN A 44 10.15 3.94 3.16
N SER A 45 11.01 3.55 4.10
CA SER A 45 10.65 3.54 5.51
C SER A 45 10.38 4.94 6.08
N ALA A 46 11.12 5.93 5.61
CA ALA A 46 10.94 7.33 5.97
C ALA A 46 9.66 7.91 5.39
N GLY A 47 9.41 7.74 4.08
CA GLY A 47 8.17 8.17 3.43
C GLY A 47 6.92 7.56 4.08
N ALA A 48 6.98 6.27 4.42
CA ALA A 48 5.90 5.61 5.17
C ALA A 48 5.72 6.21 6.59
N GLY A 49 6.80 6.63 7.23
CA GLY A 49 6.74 7.32 8.52
C GLY A 49 6.14 8.71 8.44
N LEU A 50 6.50 9.47 7.40
CA LEU A 50 5.95 10.80 7.12
C LEU A 50 4.45 10.74 6.83
N LEU A 51 4.02 9.88 5.89
CA LEU A 51 2.60 9.72 5.58
C LEU A 51 1.80 9.33 6.82
N LEU A 52 2.29 8.37 7.60
CA LEU A 52 1.60 7.95 8.82
C LEU A 52 1.53 9.11 9.83
N GLY A 53 2.62 9.84 10.03
CA GLY A 53 2.65 11.01 10.93
C GLY A 53 1.63 12.08 10.53
N TYR A 54 1.58 12.40 9.24
CA TYR A 54 0.59 13.33 8.68
C TYR A 54 -0.85 12.86 8.94
N ILE A 55 -1.15 11.59 8.62
CA ILE A 55 -2.48 11.03 8.83
C ILE A 55 -2.87 11.06 10.31
N LEU A 56 -1.98 10.68 11.20
CA LEU A 56 -2.24 10.72 12.63
C LEU A 56 -2.55 12.14 13.12
N LYS A 57 -1.86 13.15 12.58
CA LYS A 57 -2.15 14.55 12.88
C LYS A 57 -3.53 14.97 12.36
N VAL A 58 -3.86 14.65 11.11
CA VAL A 58 -5.18 14.95 10.51
C VAL A 58 -6.33 14.34 11.30
N TYR A 59 -6.13 13.14 11.87
CA TYR A 59 -7.14 12.45 12.67
C TYR A 59 -7.06 12.77 14.17
N GLY A 60 -6.21 13.69 14.60
CA GLY A 60 -6.06 14.06 16.03
C GLY A 60 -5.44 12.95 16.88
N LEU A 61 -4.66 12.06 16.28
CA LEU A 61 -4.07 10.87 16.90
C LEU A 61 -2.54 10.94 17.00
N SER A 62 -1.95 12.13 17.04
CA SER A 62 -0.48 12.33 17.05
C SER A 62 0.23 11.57 18.17
N ASP A 63 -0.41 11.44 19.34
CA ASP A 63 0.12 10.73 20.51
C ASP A 63 -0.22 9.25 20.57
N ALA A 64 -0.91 8.72 19.54
CA ALA A 64 -1.37 7.35 19.53
C ALA A 64 -0.22 6.34 19.52
N LYS A 65 -0.35 5.28 20.32
CA LYS A 65 0.64 4.21 20.39
C LYS A 65 0.42 3.21 19.27
N ILE A 66 1.44 3.00 18.46
CA ILE A 66 1.45 1.94 17.46
C ILE A 66 1.63 0.60 18.17
N LYS A 67 0.66 -0.28 18.04
CA LYS A 67 0.72 -1.70 18.41
C LYS A 67 1.03 -2.54 17.17
N PHE A 68 1.40 -3.79 17.37
CA PHE A 68 1.62 -4.72 16.26
C PHE A 68 0.74 -5.94 16.46
N GLY A 69 -0.09 -6.24 15.47
CA GLY A 69 -0.86 -7.48 15.42
C GLY A 69 0.04 -8.72 15.35
N SER A 70 -0.54 -9.90 15.48
CA SER A 70 0.18 -11.18 15.52
C SER A 70 1.08 -11.44 14.31
N ASN A 71 0.79 -10.83 13.17
CA ASN A 71 1.53 -10.95 11.91
C ASN A 71 2.36 -9.69 11.59
N GLY A 72 2.56 -8.81 12.58
CA GLY A 72 3.38 -7.61 12.44
C GLY A 72 2.71 -6.45 11.70
N LYS A 73 1.41 -6.51 11.40
CA LYS A 73 0.64 -5.37 10.87
C LYS A 73 0.61 -4.28 11.95
N PRO A 74 1.03 -3.04 11.65
CA PRO A 74 0.90 -1.95 12.61
C PRO A 74 -0.57 -1.55 12.78
N GLU A 75 -0.96 -1.32 14.02
CA GLU A 75 -2.33 -1.00 14.42
C GLU A 75 -2.34 0.20 15.36
N ILE A 76 -3.34 1.04 15.25
CA ILE A 76 -3.57 2.20 16.10
C ILE A 76 -5.06 2.19 16.48
N GLU A 77 -5.35 2.45 17.73
CA GLU A 77 -6.72 2.55 18.21
C GLU A 77 -7.42 3.79 17.63
N GLY A 78 -8.62 3.63 17.11
CA GLY A 78 -9.44 4.70 16.56
C GLY A 78 -9.33 4.87 15.05
N ILE A 79 -8.46 4.13 14.36
CA ILE A 79 -8.31 4.21 12.91
C ILE A 79 -7.75 2.92 12.34
N PHE A 80 -8.24 2.50 11.18
CA PHE A 80 -7.63 1.45 10.39
C PHE A 80 -6.78 2.08 9.29
N PHE A 81 -5.56 1.58 9.12
CA PHE A 81 -4.68 2.04 8.07
C PHE A 81 -3.82 0.91 7.53
N ASN A 82 -3.33 1.10 6.32
CA ASN A 82 -2.33 0.21 5.73
C ASN A 82 -1.34 0.98 4.87
N LEU A 83 -0.10 0.57 4.88
CA LEU A 83 1.01 1.18 4.14
C LEU A 83 1.57 0.20 3.13
N SER A 84 1.83 0.68 1.93
CA SER A 84 2.59 -0.04 0.90
C SER A 84 3.58 0.87 0.19
N HIS A 85 4.55 0.27 -0.48
CA HIS A 85 5.55 1.01 -1.25
C HIS A 85 6.09 0.14 -2.38
N SER A 86 6.34 0.75 -3.51
CA SER A 86 7.08 0.16 -4.62
C SER A 86 7.99 1.23 -5.22
N LYS A 87 9.27 0.88 -5.46
CA LYS A 87 10.26 1.84 -5.97
C LYS A 87 10.23 3.18 -5.20
N ASN A 88 9.86 4.26 -5.90
CA ASN A 88 9.87 5.62 -5.35
C ASN A 88 8.49 6.08 -4.81
N MET A 89 7.48 5.25 -4.91
CA MET A 89 6.14 5.60 -4.42
C MET A 89 5.84 4.90 -3.10
N VAL A 90 5.29 5.65 -2.17
CA VAL A 90 4.76 5.16 -0.89
C VAL A 90 3.31 5.60 -0.77
N ILE A 91 2.44 4.67 -0.38
CA ILE A 91 1.02 4.96 -0.16
C ILE A 91 0.58 4.59 1.25
N CYS A 92 -0.49 5.24 1.70
CA CYS A 92 -1.22 4.87 2.90
C CYS A 92 -2.72 4.95 2.64
N ALA A 93 -3.43 3.85 2.84
CA ALA A 93 -4.88 3.85 2.89
C ALA A 93 -5.35 3.97 4.34
N VAL A 94 -6.47 4.66 4.56
CA VAL A 94 -7.05 4.90 5.88
C VAL A 94 -8.56 4.83 5.83
N SER A 95 -9.18 4.24 6.86
CA SER A 95 -10.62 4.01 6.96
C SER A 95 -11.07 3.84 8.41
N ASP A 96 -12.38 3.91 8.63
CA ASP A 96 -13.03 3.57 9.90
C ASP A 96 -13.27 2.06 10.06
N LYS A 97 -13.02 1.27 9.01
CA LYS A 97 -13.11 -0.20 9.00
C LYS A 97 -11.82 -0.82 8.47
N ALA A 98 -11.71 -2.15 8.51
CA ALA A 98 -10.54 -2.86 8.03
C ALA A 98 -10.17 -2.45 6.59
N VAL A 99 -8.89 -2.16 6.38
CA VAL A 99 -8.34 -1.71 5.09
C VAL A 99 -6.96 -2.30 4.83
N GLY A 100 -6.71 -2.61 3.58
CA GLY A 100 -5.40 -2.98 3.06
C GLY A 100 -5.15 -2.27 1.73
N CYS A 101 -3.91 -1.96 1.42
CA CYS A 101 -3.54 -1.37 0.13
C CYS A 101 -2.25 -1.97 -0.39
N ASP A 102 -2.14 -2.00 -1.69
CA ASP A 102 -0.90 -2.36 -2.35
C ASP A 102 -0.61 -1.46 -3.54
N ILE A 103 0.68 -1.25 -3.82
CA ILE A 103 1.18 -0.49 -4.96
C ILE A 103 2.35 -1.21 -5.57
N GLU A 104 2.35 -1.32 -6.91
CA GLU A 104 3.49 -1.85 -7.64
C GLU A 104 3.76 -1.03 -8.92
N GLN A 105 5.04 -0.77 -9.18
CA GLN A 105 5.45 -0.23 -10.47
C GLN A 105 5.28 -1.29 -11.54
N VAL A 106 4.54 -0.97 -12.60
CA VAL A 106 4.36 -1.87 -13.74
C VAL A 106 5.69 -2.06 -14.46
N SER A 107 6.09 -3.30 -14.61
CA SER A 107 7.31 -3.74 -15.31
C SER A 107 7.03 -5.07 -16.00
N VAL A 108 8.05 -5.72 -16.54
CA VAL A 108 7.87 -7.06 -17.16
C VAL A 108 7.34 -8.03 -16.10
N ALA A 109 6.18 -8.61 -16.38
CA ALA A 109 5.50 -9.52 -15.48
C ALA A 109 6.32 -10.81 -15.26
N PRO A 110 6.59 -11.22 -14.01
CA PRO A 110 7.32 -12.44 -13.74
C PRO A 110 6.40 -13.67 -13.90
N GLU A 111 6.44 -14.33 -15.06
CA GLU A 111 5.54 -15.45 -15.41
C GLU A 111 5.48 -16.54 -14.33
N LYS A 112 6.63 -16.94 -13.77
CA LYS A 112 6.71 -17.93 -12.70
C LYS A 112 5.97 -17.52 -11.41
N VAL A 113 5.80 -16.21 -11.19
CA VAL A 113 5.01 -15.71 -10.04
C VAL A 113 3.53 -15.90 -10.32
N ALA A 114 3.06 -15.60 -11.54
CA ALA A 114 1.68 -15.86 -11.93
C ALA A 114 1.33 -17.36 -11.80
N GLU A 115 2.18 -18.24 -12.34
CA GLU A 115 1.98 -19.69 -12.27
C GLU A 115 1.89 -20.21 -10.82
N ARG A 116 2.65 -19.62 -9.91
CA ARG A 116 2.72 -20.05 -8.51
C ARG A 116 1.60 -19.51 -7.62
N PHE A 117 1.14 -18.30 -7.87
CA PHE A 117 0.32 -17.55 -6.91
C PHE A 117 -1.09 -17.24 -7.40
N PHE A 118 -1.33 -17.30 -8.72
CA PHE A 118 -2.65 -17.05 -9.27
C PHE A 118 -3.43 -18.36 -9.42
N SER A 119 -4.75 -18.29 -9.24
CA SER A 119 -5.63 -19.42 -9.51
C SER A 119 -5.65 -19.77 -11.00
N GLU A 120 -6.13 -20.94 -11.37
CA GLU A 120 -6.28 -21.32 -12.78
C GLU A 120 -7.20 -20.36 -13.56
N ALA A 121 -8.22 -19.82 -12.91
CA ALA A 121 -9.12 -18.85 -13.52
C ALA A 121 -8.41 -17.52 -13.80
N GLU A 122 -7.62 -17.04 -12.85
CA GLU A 122 -6.80 -15.82 -12.97
C GLU A 122 -5.69 -16.00 -14.02
N GLN A 123 -5.06 -17.17 -14.09
CA GLN A 123 -4.08 -17.48 -15.14
C GLN A 123 -4.72 -17.52 -16.54
N ARG A 124 -5.91 -18.12 -16.68
CA ARG A 124 -6.68 -18.07 -17.93
C ARG A 124 -7.07 -16.64 -18.32
N TYR A 125 -7.47 -15.82 -17.34
CA TYR A 125 -7.75 -14.41 -17.57
C TYR A 125 -6.48 -13.70 -18.11
N LEU A 126 -5.35 -13.85 -17.43
CA LEU A 126 -4.10 -13.21 -17.81
C LEU A 126 -3.56 -13.70 -19.17
N SER A 127 -3.87 -14.93 -19.58
CA SER A 127 -3.45 -15.49 -20.88
C SER A 127 -4.14 -14.85 -22.09
N GLN A 128 -5.21 -14.09 -21.88
CA GLN A 128 -5.91 -13.35 -22.94
C GLN A 128 -5.14 -12.09 -23.39
N TYR A 129 -4.16 -11.66 -22.60
CA TYR A 129 -3.37 -10.46 -22.83
C TYR A 129 -1.94 -10.80 -23.24
N SER A 130 -1.25 -9.85 -23.90
CA SER A 130 0.14 -10.00 -24.33
C SER A 130 0.91 -8.68 -24.19
N GLY A 131 2.23 -8.74 -24.19
CA GLY A 131 3.08 -7.56 -24.15
C GLY A 131 2.84 -6.67 -22.93
N GLU A 132 2.76 -5.37 -23.15
CA GLU A 132 2.57 -4.37 -22.07
C GLU A 132 1.22 -4.50 -21.36
N GLU A 133 0.17 -4.87 -22.10
CA GLU A 133 -1.15 -5.07 -21.53
C GLU A 133 -1.16 -6.25 -20.54
N LYS A 134 -0.48 -7.36 -20.88
CA LYS A 134 -0.29 -8.48 -19.95
C LYS A 134 0.47 -8.08 -18.70
N ASN A 135 1.49 -7.24 -18.84
CA ASN A 135 2.21 -6.72 -17.69
C ASN A 135 1.30 -5.91 -16.77
N LYS A 136 0.51 -4.98 -17.33
CA LYS A 136 -0.45 -4.17 -16.59
C LYS A 136 -1.46 -5.04 -15.84
N GLU A 137 -2.09 -6.01 -16.54
CA GLU A 137 -3.08 -6.91 -15.95
C GLU A 137 -2.48 -7.84 -14.87
N PHE A 138 -1.20 -8.24 -15.01
CA PHE A 138 -0.50 -8.97 -13.96
C PHE A 138 -0.40 -8.14 -12.68
N TYR A 139 0.07 -6.89 -12.76
CA TYR A 139 0.22 -6.03 -11.58
C TYR A 139 -1.12 -5.59 -11.01
N ARG A 140 -2.16 -5.48 -11.84
CA ARG A 140 -3.54 -5.28 -11.42
C ARG A 140 -4.03 -6.42 -10.54
N LEU A 141 -3.93 -7.68 -11.00
CA LEU A 141 -4.25 -8.88 -10.22
C LEU A 141 -3.42 -8.96 -8.94
N TRP A 142 -2.13 -8.72 -9.03
CA TRP A 142 -1.20 -8.80 -7.92
C TRP A 142 -1.57 -7.82 -6.80
N THR A 143 -1.75 -6.55 -7.13
CA THR A 143 -2.07 -5.52 -6.13
C THR A 143 -3.43 -5.72 -5.47
N MET A 144 -4.44 -6.20 -6.22
CA MET A 144 -5.73 -6.57 -5.63
C MET A 144 -5.58 -7.70 -4.61
N LYS A 145 -4.86 -8.77 -4.95
CA LYS A 145 -4.65 -9.91 -4.05
C LYS A 145 -3.84 -9.51 -2.80
N GLU A 146 -2.77 -8.76 -2.98
CA GLU A 146 -1.95 -8.25 -1.86
C GLU A 146 -2.73 -7.28 -0.97
N SER A 147 -3.59 -6.41 -1.54
CA SER A 147 -4.43 -5.49 -0.76
C SER A 147 -5.41 -6.25 0.14
N TYR A 148 -6.02 -7.33 -0.35
CA TYR A 148 -6.88 -8.19 0.46
C TYR A 148 -6.11 -8.88 1.59
N MET A 149 -4.96 -9.50 1.31
CA MET A 149 -4.11 -10.10 2.35
C MET A 149 -3.72 -9.11 3.44
N LYS A 150 -3.44 -7.86 3.05
CA LYS A 150 -3.09 -6.78 3.99
C LYS A 150 -4.31 -6.28 4.77
N MET A 151 -5.51 -6.29 4.16
CA MET A 151 -6.76 -5.96 4.85
C MET A 151 -7.05 -6.98 5.95
N THR A 152 -7.05 -8.27 5.64
CA THR A 152 -7.30 -9.34 6.62
C THR A 152 -6.24 -9.40 7.72
N GLY A 153 -5.02 -8.93 7.44
CA GLY A 153 -3.89 -9.00 8.38
C GLY A 153 -3.34 -10.40 8.59
N GLU A 154 -3.76 -11.40 7.82
CA GLU A 154 -3.26 -12.78 7.91
C GLU A 154 -1.80 -12.91 7.42
N GLY A 155 -1.35 -11.94 6.60
CA GLY A 155 0.00 -11.94 6.05
C GLY A 155 0.29 -13.20 5.22
N MET A 156 1.52 -13.70 5.24
CA MET A 156 1.93 -14.88 4.46
C MET A 156 1.27 -16.21 4.88
N ARG A 157 0.40 -16.21 5.90
CA ARG A 157 -0.40 -17.40 6.24
C ARG A 157 -1.52 -17.62 5.25
N LEU A 158 -2.07 -16.54 4.68
CA LEU A 158 -3.03 -16.60 3.59
C LEU A 158 -2.28 -16.70 2.27
N LEU A 159 -2.31 -17.87 1.64
CA LEU A 159 -1.66 -18.06 0.36
C LEU A 159 -2.52 -17.46 -0.76
N LEU A 160 -1.90 -16.75 -1.70
CA LEU A 160 -2.59 -16.02 -2.77
C LEU A 160 -3.50 -16.92 -3.63
N HIS A 161 -3.21 -18.20 -3.79
CA HIS A 161 -4.07 -19.15 -4.53
C HIS A 161 -5.26 -19.71 -3.73
N GLN A 162 -5.40 -19.35 -2.43
CA GLN A 162 -6.54 -19.78 -1.60
C GLN A 162 -7.77 -18.90 -1.77
N PHE A 163 -7.69 -17.85 -2.55
CA PHE A 163 -8.81 -16.98 -2.87
C PHE A 163 -8.69 -16.50 -4.32
N GLU A 164 -9.81 -16.15 -4.91
CA GLU A 164 -9.93 -15.82 -6.33
C GLU A 164 -10.63 -14.49 -6.55
N LEU A 165 -10.20 -13.78 -7.57
CA LEU A 165 -10.83 -12.57 -8.07
C LEU A 165 -11.75 -12.93 -9.25
N HIS A 166 -12.99 -12.50 -9.18
CA HIS A 166 -13.97 -12.66 -10.27
C HIS A 166 -14.28 -11.28 -10.84
N PHE A 167 -14.10 -11.14 -12.14
CA PHE A 167 -14.33 -9.91 -12.88
C PHE A 167 -15.73 -9.90 -13.49
N GLY A 168 -16.52 -8.87 -13.18
CA GLY A 168 -17.86 -8.63 -13.70
C GLY A 168 -18.12 -7.12 -13.76
N GLU A 169 -19.32 -6.67 -13.41
CA GLU A 169 -19.59 -5.22 -13.24
C GLU A 169 -18.75 -4.60 -12.13
N CYS A 170 -18.41 -5.37 -11.12
CA CYS A 170 -17.42 -5.05 -10.10
C CYS A 170 -16.52 -6.27 -9.85
N VAL A 171 -15.35 -6.02 -9.24
CA VAL A 171 -14.46 -7.09 -8.80
C VAL A 171 -15.03 -7.71 -7.53
N GLN A 172 -15.21 -9.02 -7.54
CA GLN A 172 -15.64 -9.82 -6.39
C GLN A 172 -14.54 -10.76 -5.96
N LEU A 173 -14.39 -10.97 -4.66
CA LEU A 173 -13.39 -11.86 -4.09
C LEU A 173 -14.08 -13.06 -3.43
N TYR A 174 -13.66 -14.26 -3.83
CA TYR A 174 -14.14 -15.52 -3.26
C TYR A 174 -13.02 -16.24 -2.53
N ARG A 175 -13.31 -16.74 -1.35
CA ARG A 175 -12.41 -17.59 -0.55
C ARG A 175 -13.18 -18.83 -0.10
N ASP A 176 -12.62 -20.01 -0.35
CA ASP A 176 -13.26 -21.29 -0.04
C ASP A 176 -14.70 -21.39 -0.61
N GLY A 177 -14.90 -20.88 -1.83
CA GLY A 177 -16.18 -20.83 -2.53
C GLY A 177 -17.20 -19.81 -1.98
N SER A 178 -16.83 -19.02 -0.99
CA SER A 178 -17.70 -18.01 -0.38
C SER A 178 -17.28 -16.60 -0.76
N LEU A 179 -18.26 -15.77 -1.19
CA LEU A 179 -18.06 -14.35 -1.44
C LEU A 179 -17.61 -13.67 -0.14
N GLN A 180 -16.57 -12.87 -0.23
CA GLN A 180 -16.06 -12.09 0.90
C GLN A 180 -16.74 -10.72 0.96
N ASP A 181 -17.02 -10.26 2.18
CA ASP A 181 -17.60 -8.94 2.44
C ASP A 181 -16.49 -7.87 2.42
N CYS A 182 -16.01 -7.60 1.22
CA CYS A 182 -15.01 -6.57 0.97
C CYS A 182 -15.17 -5.97 -0.42
N PHE A 183 -14.70 -4.75 -0.57
CA PHE A 183 -14.76 -3.96 -1.79
C PHE A 183 -13.35 -3.58 -2.23
N ILE A 184 -13.11 -3.57 -3.54
CA ILE A 184 -11.80 -3.23 -4.10
C ILE A 184 -11.95 -2.02 -5.02
N LYS A 185 -11.14 -0.99 -4.77
CA LYS A 185 -10.97 0.17 -5.66
C LYS A 185 -9.55 0.18 -6.19
N GLU A 186 -9.46 0.37 -7.50
CA GLU A 186 -8.20 0.48 -8.22
C GLU A 186 -7.88 1.93 -8.56
N TYR A 187 -6.58 2.25 -8.60
CA TYR A 187 -6.06 3.54 -9.06
C TYR A 187 -4.80 3.30 -9.89
N GLU A 188 -4.57 4.18 -10.83
CA GLU A 188 -3.33 4.25 -11.60
C GLU A 188 -2.61 5.55 -11.27
N LEU A 189 -1.32 5.45 -10.98
CA LEU A 189 -0.49 6.61 -10.70
C LEU A 189 0.62 6.68 -11.75
N LEU A 190 0.85 7.87 -12.27
CA LEU A 190 1.95 8.13 -13.19
C LEU A 190 3.03 8.94 -12.47
N GLN A 191 4.25 8.45 -12.49
CA GLN A 191 5.43 9.18 -12.07
C GLN A 191 6.17 9.66 -13.34
N ASP A 192 6.48 10.96 -13.38
CA ASP A 192 7.16 11.61 -14.50
C ASP A 192 6.54 11.30 -15.88
N GLU A 193 5.18 11.18 -15.92
CA GLU A 193 4.38 10.89 -17.11
C GLU A 193 4.71 9.56 -17.84
N THR A 194 5.64 8.77 -17.33
CA THR A 194 6.16 7.57 -18.02
C THR A 194 6.09 6.30 -17.19
N LEU A 195 6.25 6.38 -15.87
CA LEU A 195 6.28 5.21 -15.00
C LEU A 195 4.91 4.97 -14.38
N LEU A 196 4.24 3.94 -14.86
CA LEU A 196 2.92 3.54 -14.36
C LEU A 196 3.06 2.72 -13.08
N TYR A 197 2.28 3.08 -12.07
CA TYR A 197 2.05 2.28 -10.87
C TYR A 197 0.60 1.83 -10.81
N GLN A 198 0.40 0.55 -10.58
CA GLN A 198 -0.89 -0.01 -10.26
C GLN A 198 -1.09 0.03 -8.75
N VAL A 199 -2.26 0.49 -8.31
CA VAL A 199 -2.64 0.57 -6.90
C VAL A 199 -3.98 -0.08 -6.69
N SER A 200 -4.10 -0.88 -5.64
CA SER A 200 -5.39 -1.42 -5.21
C SER A 200 -5.59 -1.20 -3.72
N VAL A 201 -6.81 -0.89 -3.36
CA VAL A 201 -7.25 -0.77 -1.96
C VAL A 201 -8.43 -1.70 -1.75
N CYS A 202 -8.31 -2.60 -0.76
CA CYS A 202 -9.37 -3.50 -0.33
C CYS A 202 -9.86 -3.07 1.06
N ALA A 203 -11.16 -2.95 1.26
CA ALA A 203 -11.75 -2.51 2.52
C ALA A 203 -13.12 -3.16 2.79
N GLU A 204 -13.52 -3.22 4.07
CA GLU A 204 -14.90 -3.55 4.48
C GLU A 204 -15.87 -2.36 4.32
N GLU A 205 -15.41 -1.28 3.69
CA GLU A 205 -16.15 -0.06 3.39
C GLU A 205 -16.28 0.05 1.87
N ASP A 206 -17.46 0.35 1.36
CA ASP A 206 -17.77 0.46 -0.07
C ASP A 206 -17.56 1.85 -0.65
N THR A 207 -17.35 2.83 0.21
CA THR A 207 -17.19 4.23 -0.18
C THR A 207 -15.73 4.64 -0.19
N PHE A 208 -15.18 4.86 -1.35
CA PHE A 208 -13.78 5.22 -1.59
C PHE A 208 -13.63 6.65 -2.13
N ALA A 209 -12.54 7.32 -1.76
CA ALA A 209 -12.14 8.56 -2.41
C ALA A 209 -11.91 8.32 -3.92
N GLU A 210 -12.39 9.24 -4.75
CA GLU A 210 -12.25 9.12 -6.21
C GLU A 210 -10.80 9.23 -6.68
N GLN A 211 -9.97 9.95 -5.95
CA GLN A 211 -8.58 10.22 -6.30
C GLN A 211 -7.65 9.99 -5.13
N VAL A 212 -6.40 9.65 -5.45
CA VAL A 212 -5.31 9.59 -4.49
C VAL A 212 -4.87 11.01 -4.13
N THR A 213 -4.77 11.29 -2.85
CA THR A 213 -4.24 12.57 -2.35
C THR A 213 -2.71 12.52 -2.34
N PHE A 214 -2.08 13.24 -3.25
CA PHE A 214 -0.63 13.38 -3.28
C PHE A 214 -0.15 14.43 -2.29
N LYS A 215 0.95 14.12 -1.61
CA LYS A 215 1.73 15.04 -0.79
C LYS A 215 3.19 15.00 -1.23
N THR A 216 3.84 16.15 -1.23
CA THR A 216 5.30 16.17 -1.36
C THR A 216 5.94 15.79 -0.02
N TRP A 217 7.16 15.28 -0.04
CA TRP A 217 7.85 14.96 1.21
C TRP A 217 8.18 16.23 2.02
N GLU A 218 8.39 17.37 1.35
CA GLU A 218 8.59 18.69 1.95
C GLU A 218 7.34 19.16 2.71
N GLU A 219 6.15 19.02 2.10
CA GLU A 219 4.87 19.30 2.77
C GLU A 219 4.70 18.44 4.02
N LEU A 220 4.94 17.13 3.90
CA LEU A 220 4.81 16.20 5.03
C LEU A 220 5.78 16.55 6.16
N VAL A 221 7.02 16.96 5.85
CA VAL A 221 7.99 17.44 6.84
C VAL A 221 7.49 18.74 7.44
N GLY A 222 7.06 19.71 6.64
CA GLY A 222 6.49 20.98 7.10
C GLY A 222 5.30 20.79 8.03
N ASP A 223 4.37 19.93 7.64
CA ASP A 223 3.19 19.58 8.45
C ASP A 223 3.56 18.98 9.83
N LEU A 224 4.64 18.21 9.92
CA LEU A 224 5.13 17.65 11.19
C LEU A 224 5.87 18.68 12.05
N TYR A 225 6.37 19.78 11.47
CA TYR A 225 7.05 20.86 12.18
C TYR A 225 6.13 22.02 12.58
N SER A 226 4.92 22.12 12.04
CA SER A 226 4.01 23.24 12.23
C SER A 226 3.27 23.30 13.58
N ASP A 227 3.64 22.48 14.56
CA ASP A 227 3.10 22.50 15.92
C ASP A 227 4.01 23.24 16.92
N ILE A 228 4.78 24.21 16.45
CA ILE A 228 5.60 25.08 17.32
C ILE A 228 5.06 26.50 17.28
#